data_151d5487dc93e212303b38326402cffd
#
_entry.id   151d5487dc93e212303b38326402cffd
#
_cell.length_a   1.000
_cell.length_b   1.000
_cell.length_c   1.000
_cell.angle_alpha   90.00
_cell.angle_beta   90.00
_cell.angle_gamma   90.00
#
_symmetry.space_group_name_H-M   'P 1'
#
loop_
_entity.id
_entity.type
_entity.pdbx_description
1 polymer ?
#
loop_
_entity_poly.entity_id
_entity_poly.type
_entity_poly.pdbx_seq_one_letter_code
_entity_poly.pdbx_strand_id
1 'polypeptide(L)'
;HPIRAITDYDVHTILIGVDGGGVYAIDKDTKKARLLMNTKDDTDTYLRGNGVYAVTRDDQGNIWIGSYTGGVSVAILLKHPISILIHEKGNTHSLISNNVNDIEENPDGNQWFATDDGISIRNTLSGTWKHVLKEIVTISLCTSGNGNVWVGTYGDGVYLLDNNGRVLRHLTKQQGQLTTNYIFSVRQDMEGDLWIGGLDGCLIMFEKEKGSRRSFDVNWVQSIEPIDRNRVAVATVNGFFLVDKHTGNIQHYANSQEFHNQNVSAYIISMLFNDDGTVWLGTEGGGLNLYDMKNRTVKTFTVQEGLPSNDIYSLQRDDKKRLWVSTGKGIALIDSLRVSNLNYAGNIDKEYNKSSFARLMNGEFVYGSTDGAVFIMPLDISTVDYWTLLRFTGLTVDYQNVQEEESLKPAIHDMLADRAVRLGYKYNSFTVSFESINYRFQRDIVYQHILEGYDNDWSKPSAEGKASYTKVSPGTYLFKVRSLRRSDGK
;
A
#
# COMPACT_ATOMS: atom_id res chain seq x y z
N HIS A 1 16.23 20.07 -30.88
CA HIS A 1 16.79 18.76 -30.50
C HIS A 1 16.40 17.72 -31.55
N PRO A 2 17.32 16.87 -32.01
CA PRO A 2 16.98 15.84 -32.99
C PRO A 2 16.12 14.74 -32.40
N ILE A 3 15.18 14.25 -33.21
CA ILE A 3 14.39 13.05 -32.92
C ILE A 3 15.27 11.84 -33.26
N ARG A 4 15.41 10.88 -32.33
CA ARG A 4 16.25 9.68 -32.47
C ARG A 4 15.42 8.39 -32.53
N ALA A 5 14.24 8.38 -31.91
CA ALA A 5 13.39 7.21 -31.87
C ALA A 5 11.91 7.59 -32.06
N ILE A 6 11.16 6.72 -32.73
CA ILE A 6 9.71 6.84 -32.91
C ILE A 6 9.14 5.44 -32.72
N THR A 7 8.07 5.32 -31.92
CA THR A 7 7.35 4.07 -31.75
C THR A 7 5.83 4.31 -31.61
N ASP A 8 5.02 3.40 -32.09
CA ASP A 8 3.59 3.43 -31.82
C ASP A 8 3.33 3.04 -30.36
N TYR A 9 2.54 3.86 -29.69
CA TYR A 9 2.07 3.57 -28.33
C TYR A 9 0.71 2.88 -28.37
N ASP A 10 -0.24 3.49 -29.05
CA ASP A 10 -1.58 2.96 -29.33
C ASP A 10 -2.12 3.47 -30.68
N VAL A 11 -3.40 3.25 -30.96
CA VAL A 11 -4.04 3.65 -32.22
C VAL A 11 -4.00 5.16 -32.44
N HIS A 12 -4.05 5.94 -31.36
CA HIS A 12 -4.12 7.40 -31.40
C HIS A 12 -2.80 8.10 -31.04
N THR A 13 -1.82 7.41 -30.44
CA THR A 13 -0.61 8.01 -29.87
C THR A 13 0.66 7.39 -30.42
N ILE A 14 1.65 8.22 -30.76
CA ILE A 14 3.03 7.82 -30.99
C ILE A 14 3.94 8.44 -29.92
N LEU A 15 4.99 7.73 -29.57
CA LEU A 15 6.07 8.21 -28.71
C LEU A 15 7.28 8.57 -29.54
N ILE A 16 7.90 9.69 -29.19
CA ILE A 16 9.16 10.12 -29.79
C ILE A 16 10.24 10.32 -28.72
N GLY A 17 11.40 9.76 -28.97
CA GLY A 17 12.61 9.98 -28.19
C GLY A 17 13.42 11.14 -28.78
N VAL A 18 13.73 12.13 -27.96
CA VAL A 18 14.40 13.37 -28.37
C VAL A 18 15.76 13.47 -27.67
N ASP A 19 16.81 13.69 -28.43
CA ASP A 19 18.17 13.86 -27.91
C ASP A 19 18.26 15.17 -27.11
N GLY A 20 18.47 15.05 -25.80
CA GLY A 20 18.48 16.18 -24.87
C GLY A 20 17.09 16.74 -24.54
N GLY A 21 16.00 16.10 -25.00
CA GLY A 21 14.62 16.54 -24.82
C GLY A 21 13.72 15.59 -24.03
N GLY A 22 14.15 14.33 -23.83
CA GLY A 22 13.32 13.32 -23.17
C GLY A 22 12.35 12.60 -24.12
N VAL A 23 11.21 12.14 -23.60
CA VAL A 23 10.18 11.42 -24.37
C VAL A 23 8.93 12.28 -24.50
N TYR A 24 8.42 12.40 -25.71
CA TYR A 24 7.16 13.10 -26.00
C TYR A 24 6.12 12.10 -26.52
N ALA A 25 4.86 12.36 -26.15
CA ALA A 25 3.70 11.72 -26.76
C ALA A 25 3.07 12.68 -27.78
N ILE A 26 2.78 12.17 -28.98
CA ILE A 26 2.07 12.92 -30.05
C ILE A 26 0.74 12.22 -30.28
N ASP A 27 -0.30 12.99 -30.15
CA ASP A 27 -1.64 12.58 -30.54
C ASP A 27 -1.77 12.61 -32.08
N LYS A 28 -2.11 11.45 -32.68
CA LYS A 28 -2.16 11.29 -34.14
C LYS A 28 -3.30 12.08 -34.79
N ASP A 29 -4.37 12.31 -34.05
CA ASP A 29 -5.57 12.99 -34.56
C ASP A 29 -5.41 14.50 -34.46
N THR A 30 -5.02 15.01 -33.31
CA THR A 30 -4.87 16.45 -33.06
C THR A 30 -3.52 17.02 -33.43
N LYS A 31 -2.52 16.16 -33.71
CA LYS A 31 -1.11 16.50 -33.97
C LYS A 31 -0.43 17.28 -32.85
N LYS A 32 -0.99 17.27 -31.65
CA LYS A 32 -0.42 17.91 -30.48
C LYS A 32 0.65 17.04 -29.84
N ALA A 33 1.79 17.65 -29.51
CA ALA A 33 2.85 17.01 -28.76
C ALA A 33 2.81 17.47 -27.29
N ARG A 34 3.00 16.51 -26.37
CA ARG A 34 3.21 16.81 -24.94
C ARG A 34 4.46 16.10 -24.46
N LEU A 35 5.21 16.74 -23.59
CA LEU A 35 6.32 16.13 -22.87
C LEU A 35 5.74 15.06 -21.94
N LEU A 36 6.27 13.84 -22.01
CA LEU A 36 5.81 12.71 -21.20
C LEU A 36 6.81 12.39 -20.09
N MET A 37 8.12 12.39 -20.39
CA MET A 37 9.19 12.04 -19.44
C MET A 37 10.44 12.84 -19.73
N ASN A 38 11.11 13.34 -18.69
CA ASN A 38 12.40 14.04 -18.79
C ASN A 38 13.23 13.86 -17.51
N THR A 39 14.39 14.55 -17.42
CA THR A 39 15.30 14.53 -16.27
C THR A 39 15.04 15.65 -15.25
N LYS A 40 14.06 16.51 -15.47
CA LYS A 40 13.85 17.72 -14.66
C LYS A 40 12.75 17.57 -13.64
N ASP A 41 11.88 16.57 -13.83
CA ASP A 41 10.77 16.33 -12.91
C ASP A 41 11.18 15.32 -11.84
N ASP A 42 11.07 15.68 -10.57
CA ASP A 42 11.17 14.78 -9.41
C ASP A 42 9.90 13.91 -9.27
N THR A 43 9.26 13.61 -10.39
CA THR A 43 8.03 12.84 -10.46
C THR A 43 8.28 11.40 -10.91
N ASP A 44 7.26 10.59 -10.90
CA ASP A 44 7.25 9.20 -11.40
C ASP A 44 7.62 9.07 -12.89
N THR A 45 7.73 10.19 -13.60
CA THR A 45 8.15 10.27 -15.02
C THR A 45 9.61 10.66 -15.21
N TYR A 46 10.42 10.59 -14.15
CA TYR A 46 11.83 10.93 -14.17
C TYR A 46 12.67 9.96 -15.02
N LEU A 47 13.48 10.52 -15.94
CA LEU A 47 14.49 9.81 -16.69
C LEU A 47 15.89 10.07 -16.11
N ARG A 48 16.74 9.06 -16.01
CA ARG A 48 18.12 9.23 -15.60
C ARG A 48 19.01 9.95 -16.63
N GLY A 49 18.55 10.04 -17.89
CA GLY A 49 19.24 10.72 -18.96
C GLY A 49 18.29 11.25 -20.03
N ASN A 50 18.44 12.52 -20.42
CA ASN A 50 17.55 13.22 -21.36
C ASN A 50 17.88 12.97 -22.84
N GLY A 51 19.05 12.41 -23.14
CA GLY A 51 19.43 12.02 -24.50
C GLY A 51 18.79 10.68 -24.87
N VAL A 52 17.53 10.70 -25.31
CA VAL A 52 16.77 9.49 -25.62
C VAL A 52 17.07 9.03 -27.04
N TYR A 53 17.64 7.82 -27.18
CA TYR A 53 18.07 7.23 -28.45
C TYR A 53 17.21 6.06 -28.91
N ALA A 54 16.54 5.39 -27.98
CA ALA A 54 15.63 4.30 -28.29
C ALA A 54 14.36 4.40 -27.42
N VAL A 55 13.21 4.15 -28.02
CA VAL A 55 11.93 3.97 -27.32
C VAL A 55 11.24 2.80 -27.97
N THR A 56 10.78 1.84 -27.19
CA THR A 56 9.99 0.70 -27.69
C THR A 56 8.94 0.30 -26.66
N ARG A 57 7.89 -0.35 -27.15
CA ARG A 57 6.84 -0.93 -26.31
C ARG A 57 6.95 -2.44 -26.36
N ASP A 58 6.86 -3.09 -25.19
CA ASP A 58 6.79 -4.55 -25.11
C ASP A 58 5.36 -5.07 -25.23
N ASP A 59 5.21 -6.39 -25.30
CA ASP A 59 3.91 -7.08 -25.42
C ASP A 59 3.03 -6.91 -24.15
N GLN A 60 3.66 -6.52 -23.02
CA GLN A 60 2.95 -6.21 -21.76
C GLN A 60 2.50 -4.73 -21.70
N GLY A 61 2.85 -3.93 -22.70
CA GLY A 61 2.52 -2.51 -22.79
C GLY A 61 3.48 -1.60 -22.04
N ASN A 62 4.59 -2.11 -21.49
CA ASN A 62 5.60 -1.27 -20.86
C ASN A 62 6.42 -0.53 -21.94
N ILE A 63 6.85 0.69 -21.62
CA ILE A 63 7.72 1.49 -22.50
C ILE A 63 9.17 1.35 -22.04
N TRP A 64 10.02 0.89 -22.92
CA TRP A 64 11.46 0.80 -22.72
C TRP A 64 12.14 1.98 -23.36
N ILE A 65 12.98 2.68 -22.60
CA ILE A 65 13.63 3.93 -23.00
C ILE A 65 15.13 3.77 -22.80
N GLY A 66 15.86 3.76 -23.92
CA GLY A 66 17.32 3.77 -23.93
C GLY A 66 17.84 5.20 -24.01
N SER A 67 18.62 5.64 -23.03
CA SER A 67 19.25 6.95 -23.00
C SER A 67 20.76 6.87 -23.06
N TYR A 68 21.39 7.86 -23.68
CA TYR A 68 22.85 7.87 -23.94
C TYR A 68 23.67 7.81 -22.66
N THR A 69 23.25 8.52 -21.60
CA THR A 69 24.00 8.59 -20.34
C THR A 69 23.27 7.93 -19.17
N GLY A 70 21.97 7.67 -19.28
CA GLY A 70 21.12 7.18 -18.19
C GLY A 70 20.85 5.67 -18.21
N GLY A 71 21.39 4.95 -19.22
CA GLY A 71 21.13 3.52 -19.39
C GLY A 71 19.72 3.24 -19.90
N VAL A 72 19.05 2.21 -19.36
CA VAL A 72 17.69 1.81 -19.75
C VAL A 72 16.73 2.11 -18.62
N SER A 73 15.65 2.83 -18.95
CA SER A 73 14.49 3.06 -18.08
C SER A 73 13.30 2.27 -18.60
N VAL A 74 12.49 1.73 -17.69
CA VAL A 74 11.22 1.06 -18.02
C VAL A 74 10.07 1.82 -17.38
N ALA A 75 9.17 2.35 -18.19
CA ALA A 75 7.94 2.96 -17.73
C ALA A 75 6.81 1.93 -17.75
N ILE A 76 6.28 1.62 -16.60
CA ILE A 76 5.14 0.74 -16.42
C ILE A 76 3.88 1.63 -16.39
N LEU A 77 3.07 1.54 -17.45
CA LEU A 77 1.85 2.33 -17.52
C LEU A 77 0.72 1.64 -16.76
N LEU A 78 0.31 2.27 -15.70
CA LEU A 78 -0.89 1.87 -14.96
C LEU A 78 -2.11 2.39 -15.71
N LYS A 79 -3.18 1.59 -15.81
CA LYS A 79 -4.45 2.04 -16.39
C LYS A 79 -5.07 3.19 -15.58
N HIS A 80 -4.72 3.27 -14.31
CA HIS A 80 -5.22 4.26 -13.37
C HIS A 80 -4.03 4.85 -12.64
N PRO A 81 -3.75 6.15 -12.79
CA PRO A 81 -2.62 6.79 -12.16
C PRO A 81 -2.82 6.83 -10.65
N ILE A 82 -1.85 6.31 -9.92
CA ILE A 82 -1.64 6.64 -8.53
C ILE A 82 -0.95 7.99 -8.54
N SER A 83 -1.51 8.96 -7.84
CA SER A 83 -0.86 10.27 -7.71
C SER A 83 -0.31 10.46 -6.31
N ILE A 84 0.82 11.17 -6.22
CA ILE A 84 1.49 11.45 -4.96
C ILE A 84 1.61 12.95 -4.82
N LEU A 85 1.18 13.45 -3.68
CA LEU A 85 1.33 14.85 -3.30
C LEU A 85 2.48 14.96 -2.31
N ILE A 86 3.49 15.75 -2.64
CA ILE A 86 4.72 15.91 -1.86
C ILE A 86 4.98 17.37 -1.48
N HIS A 87 5.89 17.57 -0.55
CA HIS A 87 6.50 18.86 -0.28
C HIS A 87 7.52 19.21 -1.35
N GLU A 88 7.40 20.41 -1.93
CA GLU A 88 8.36 20.97 -2.88
C GLU A 88 8.98 22.24 -2.30
N LYS A 89 10.28 22.24 -2.10
CA LYS A 89 10.99 23.40 -1.52
C LYS A 89 10.77 24.66 -2.31
N GLY A 90 10.22 25.69 -1.66
CA GLY A 90 9.93 26.99 -2.27
C GLY A 90 8.62 27.07 -3.05
N ASN A 91 7.88 25.97 -3.15
CA ASN A 91 6.54 25.94 -3.74
C ASN A 91 5.47 26.03 -2.64
N THR A 92 4.76 27.15 -2.58
CA THR A 92 3.67 27.34 -1.61
C THR A 92 2.38 26.57 -1.97
N HIS A 93 2.33 25.93 -3.14
CA HIS A 93 1.24 25.10 -3.62
C HIS A 93 1.56 23.61 -3.50
N SER A 94 2.34 23.23 -2.50
CA SER A 94 2.70 21.86 -2.16
C SER A 94 2.47 21.60 -0.68
N LEU A 95 2.68 20.40 -0.19
CA LEU A 95 2.64 20.10 1.25
C LEU A 95 3.67 20.94 2.01
N ILE A 96 3.40 21.25 3.29
CA ILE A 96 4.39 21.93 4.17
C ILE A 96 5.49 20.95 4.61
N SER A 97 5.17 19.66 4.73
CA SER A 97 6.10 18.56 5.03
C SER A 97 5.66 17.27 4.34
N ASN A 98 6.61 16.37 4.05
CA ASN A 98 6.32 15.06 3.45
C ASN A 98 5.76 14.05 4.44
N ASN A 99 6.04 14.20 5.73
CA ASN A 99 5.48 13.28 6.72
C ASN A 99 4.02 13.64 7.02
N VAL A 100 3.08 12.89 6.41
CA VAL A 100 1.63 13.16 6.50
C VAL A 100 1.01 12.22 7.52
N ASN A 101 0.65 12.75 8.69
CA ASN A 101 0.18 12.00 9.85
C ASN A 101 -1.32 11.70 9.85
N ASP A 102 -2.15 12.58 9.26
CA ASP A 102 -3.59 12.37 9.10
C ASP A 102 -4.12 13.22 7.95
N ILE A 103 -5.27 12.83 7.41
CA ILE A 103 -5.90 13.48 6.26
C ILE A 103 -7.40 13.56 6.50
N GLU A 104 -7.99 14.70 6.18
CA GLU A 104 -9.43 14.92 6.23
C GLU A 104 -9.89 15.75 5.03
N GLU A 105 -11.10 15.49 4.54
CA GLU A 105 -11.80 16.36 3.60
C GLU A 105 -13.05 16.92 4.28
N ASN A 106 -13.15 18.23 4.36
CA ASN A 106 -14.31 18.86 4.94
C ASN A 106 -15.47 19.02 3.92
N PRO A 107 -16.70 19.30 4.37
CA PRO A 107 -17.86 19.43 3.47
C PRO A 107 -17.72 20.49 2.37
N ASP A 108 -16.80 21.45 2.52
CA ASP A 108 -16.52 22.47 1.50
C ASP A 108 -15.51 22.00 0.45
N GLY A 109 -15.06 20.72 0.51
CA GLY A 109 -14.08 20.12 -0.41
C GLY A 109 -12.64 20.58 -0.17
N ASN A 110 -12.35 21.16 1.00
CA ASN A 110 -10.98 21.43 1.41
C ASN A 110 -10.36 20.14 1.96
N GLN A 111 -9.21 19.77 1.41
CA GLN A 111 -8.39 18.66 1.87
C GLN A 111 -7.37 19.19 2.89
N TRP A 112 -7.36 18.59 4.05
CA TRP A 112 -6.49 18.94 5.18
C TRP A 112 -5.46 17.83 5.39
N PHE A 113 -4.21 18.20 5.46
CA PHE A 113 -3.08 17.28 5.68
C PHE A 113 -2.35 17.68 6.95
N ALA A 114 -2.48 16.89 7.99
CA ALA A 114 -1.70 17.03 9.22
C ALA A 114 -0.29 16.51 8.98
N THR A 115 0.71 17.29 9.35
CA THR A 115 2.11 16.95 9.11
C THR A 115 2.99 17.26 10.34
N ASP A 116 4.27 16.88 10.27
CA ASP A 116 5.23 17.20 11.34
C ASP A 116 5.56 18.70 11.45
N ASP A 117 5.21 19.50 10.44
CA ASP A 117 5.52 20.95 10.42
C ASP A 117 4.26 21.83 10.32
N GLY A 118 3.11 21.30 10.71
CA GLY A 118 1.83 21.99 10.67
C GLY A 118 0.82 21.35 9.74
N ILE A 119 -0.14 22.14 9.28
CA ILE A 119 -1.24 21.67 8.42
C ILE A 119 -1.15 22.34 7.06
N SER A 120 -1.31 21.55 6.00
CA SER A 120 -1.58 22.03 4.65
C SER A 120 -3.06 21.90 4.35
N ILE A 121 -3.68 22.99 3.87
CA ILE A 121 -5.07 23.01 3.41
C ILE A 121 -5.06 23.26 1.92
N ARG A 122 -5.63 22.34 1.14
CA ARG A 122 -5.75 22.42 -0.32
C ARG A 122 -7.22 22.47 -0.70
N ASN A 123 -7.62 23.49 -1.46
CA ASN A 123 -8.92 23.50 -2.12
C ASN A 123 -8.74 23.08 -3.58
N THR A 124 -9.30 21.95 -3.98
CA THR A 124 -9.13 21.39 -5.32
C THR A 124 -9.91 22.14 -6.40
N LEU A 125 -11.00 22.81 -6.03
CA LEU A 125 -11.83 23.56 -6.98
C LEU A 125 -11.21 24.92 -7.34
N SER A 126 -10.69 25.65 -6.34
CA SER A 126 -10.05 26.94 -6.55
C SER A 126 -8.53 26.85 -6.82
N GLY A 127 -7.92 25.70 -6.55
CA GLY A 127 -6.47 25.51 -6.62
C GLY A 127 -5.69 26.25 -5.53
N THR A 128 -6.38 26.76 -4.50
CA THR A 128 -5.73 27.54 -3.43
C THR A 128 -5.10 26.63 -2.37
N TRP A 129 -3.99 27.10 -1.81
CA TRP A 129 -3.27 26.45 -0.72
C TRP A 129 -3.11 27.38 0.46
N LYS A 130 -3.12 26.82 1.65
CA LYS A 130 -2.84 27.51 2.90
C LYS A 130 -2.11 26.61 3.87
N HIS A 131 -1.13 27.16 4.61
CA HIS A 131 -0.41 26.48 5.66
C HIS A 131 -0.69 27.16 7.00
N VAL A 132 -1.10 26.35 8.00
CA VAL A 132 -1.46 26.83 9.34
C VAL A 132 -0.80 25.98 10.40
N LEU A 133 -0.78 26.44 11.66
CA LEU A 133 -0.12 25.79 12.79
C LEU A 133 1.35 25.38 12.47
N LYS A 134 2.08 26.26 11.77
CA LYS A 134 3.46 25.99 11.38
C LYS A 134 4.34 25.68 12.59
N GLU A 135 5.31 24.79 12.38
CA GLU A 135 6.26 24.32 13.42
C GLU A 135 5.60 23.54 14.57
N ILE A 136 4.33 23.11 14.37
CA ILE A 136 3.60 22.27 15.33
C ILE A 136 3.40 20.88 14.69
N VAL A 137 3.85 19.83 15.38
CA VAL A 137 3.59 18.45 14.96
C VAL A 137 2.11 18.14 15.14
N THR A 138 1.38 18.01 14.03
CA THR A 138 -0.05 17.68 14.02
C THR A 138 -0.25 16.21 13.69
N ILE A 139 -1.08 15.50 14.47
CA ILE A 139 -1.18 14.02 14.43
C ILE A 139 -2.55 13.56 13.99
N SER A 140 -3.62 14.23 14.41
CA SER A 140 -4.99 13.75 14.16
C SER A 140 -5.90 14.91 13.75
N LEU A 141 -6.75 14.67 12.78
CA LEU A 141 -7.78 15.58 12.28
C LEU A 141 -9.17 14.98 12.50
N CYS A 142 -10.15 15.83 12.78
CA CYS A 142 -11.54 15.42 12.82
C CYS A 142 -12.43 16.58 12.37
N THR A 143 -13.10 16.43 11.24
CA THR A 143 -14.04 17.43 10.73
C THR A 143 -15.35 17.36 11.52
N SER A 144 -15.78 18.48 12.05
CA SER A 144 -17.07 18.62 12.73
C SER A 144 -18.20 18.91 11.72
N GLY A 145 -19.44 18.62 12.13
CA GLY A 145 -20.62 18.76 11.28
C GLY A 145 -20.88 20.16 10.72
N ASN A 146 -20.23 21.21 11.28
CA ASN A 146 -20.27 22.59 10.77
C ASN A 146 -19.06 22.96 9.91
N GLY A 147 -18.23 21.98 9.54
CA GLY A 147 -17.05 22.15 8.69
C GLY A 147 -15.79 22.62 9.40
N ASN A 148 -15.85 22.96 10.70
CA ASN A 148 -14.65 23.23 11.49
C ASN A 148 -13.84 21.95 11.71
N VAL A 149 -12.53 22.08 11.92
CA VAL A 149 -11.64 20.94 12.07
C VAL A 149 -10.95 20.93 13.43
N TRP A 150 -11.14 19.87 14.19
CA TRP A 150 -10.37 19.58 15.38
C TRP A 150 -9.03 18.99 15.02
N VAL A 151 -8.00 19.42 15.70
CA VAL A 151 -6.59 19.05 15.43
C VAL A 151 -5.94 18.59 16.71
N GLY A 152 -5.55 17.33 16.77
CA GLY A 152 -4.70 16.78 17.82
C GLY A 152 -3.23 16.97 17.49
N THR A 153 -2.41 17.37 18.48
CA THR A 153 -0.98 17.67 18.31
C THR A 153 -0.10 16.83 19.19
N TYR A 154 1.16 16.72 18.83
CA TYR A 154 2.19 16.08 19.65
C TYR A 154 2.89 17.11 20.54
N GLY A 155 2.29 17.38 21.72
CA GLY A 155 2.86 18.23 22.76
C GLY A 155 2.18 19.58 22.98
N ASP A 156 1.23 19.99 22.11
CA ASP A 156 0.55 21.29 22.21
C ASP A 156 -0.98 21.20 22.38
N GLY A 157 -1.50 20.01 22.68
CA GLY A 157 -2.91 19.77 22.99
C GLY A 157 -3.81 19.71 21.74
N VAL A 158 -4.99 20.31 21.81
CA VAL A 158 -6.02 20.22 20.75
C VAL A 158 -6.46 21.61 20.31
N TYR A 159 -6.46 21.85 19.00
CA TYR A 159 -7.00 23.06 18.38
C TYR A 159 -8.34 22.80 17.71
N LEU A 160 -9.19 23.82 17.68
CA LEU A 160 -10.34 23.90 16.77
C LEU A 160 -10.06 25.02 15.77
N LEU A 161 -10.10 24.70 14.49
CA LEU A 161 -9.91 25.63 13.40
C LEU A 161 -11.22 25.81 12.61
N ASP A 162 -11.46 27.01 12.07
CA ASP A 162 -12.52 27.22 11.07
C ASP A 162 -12.10 26.69 9.69
N ASN A 163 -13.03 26.69 8.72
CA ASN A 163 -12.80 26.24 7.35
C ASN A 163 -11.62 26.95 6.64
N ASN A 164 -11.23 28.12 7.16
CA ASN A 164 -10.12 28.91 6.65
C ASN A 164 -8.83 28.71 7.45
N GLY A 165 -8.81 27.79 8.41
CA GLY A 165 -7.65 27.51 9.24
C GLY A 165 -7.37 28.57 10.30
N ARG A 166 -8.36 29.41 10.68
CA ARG A 166 -8.22 30.32 11.82
C ARG A 166 -8.50 29.57 13.10
N VAL A 167 -7.67 29.75 14.11
CA VAL A 167 -7.85 29.15 15.45
C VAL A 167 -9.06 29.77 16.13
N LEU A 168 -10.02 28.91 16.50
CA LEU A 168 -11.23 29.25 17.25
C LEU A 168 -11.09 28.91 18.73
N ARG A 169 -10.45 27.76 19.05
CA ARG A 169 -10.20 27.27 20.41
C ARG A 169 -8.88 26.56 20.53
N HIS A 170 -8.30 26.56 21.70
CA HIS A 170 -7.11 25.80 22.03
C HIS A 170 -7.29 25.18 23.42
N LEU A 171 -7.27 23.83 23.48
CA LEU A 171 -7.46 23.05 24.70
C LEU A 171 -6.10 22.48 25.13
N THR A 172 -5.72 22.64 26.38
CA THR A 172 -4.43 22.18 26.90
C THR A 172 -4.54 21.56 28.29
N LYS A 173 -3.49 20.80 28.66
CA LYS A 173 -3.32 20.29 30.03
C LYS A 173 -3.14 21.44 31.02
N GLN A 174 -2.40 22.49 30.66
CA GLN A 174 -2.11 23.64 31.50
C GLN A 174 -3.38 24.42 31.91
N GLN A 175 -4.38 24.43 31.02
CA GLN A 175 -5.68 25.02 31.28
C GLN A 175 -6.65 24.09 32.03
N GLY A 176 -6.18 22.88 32.41
CA GLY A 176 -6.97 21.88 33.13
C GLY A 176 -8.05 21.18 32.26
N GLN A 177 -8.04 21.42 30.97
CA GLN A 177 -9.04 20.86 30.03
C GLN A 177 -8.64 19.46 29.57
N LEU A 178 -7.33 19.19 29.41
CA LEU A 178 -6.80 17.90 29.00
C LEU A 178 -5.99 17.25 30.13
N THR A 179 -5.78 15.95 30.07
CA THR A 179 -4.88 15.20 30.96
C THR A 179 -3.46 15.13 30.39
N THR A 180 -3.32 15.23 29.07
CA THR A 180 -2.06 15.26 28.32
C THR A 180 -2.15 16.25 27.17
N ASN A 181 -0.99 16.74 26.66
CA ASN A 181 -0.90 17.50 25.41
C ASN A 181 -0.44 16.63 24.22
N TYR A 182 -0.09 15.37 24.47
CA TYR A 182 0.31 14.42 23.43
C TYR A 182 -0.90 13.65 22.92
N ILE A 183 -1.53 14.16 21.86
CA ILE A 183 -2.82 13.69 21.38
C ILE A 183 -2.63 12.85 20.13
N PHE A 184 -3.06 11.60 20.15
CA PHE A 184 -2.99 10.68 19.03
C PHE A 184 -4.30 10.53 18.28
N SER A 185 -5.43 10.76 18.94
CA SER A 185 -6.73 10.64 18.31
C SER A 185 -7.71 11.67 18.82
N VAL A 186 -8.36 12.34 17.88
CA VAL A 186 -9.49 13.24 18.12
C VAL A 186 -10.62 12.79 17.19
N ARG A 187 -11.80 12.48 17.75
CA ARG A 187 -12.97 12.06 16.95
C ARG A 187 -14.26 12.66 17.52
N GLN A 188 -15.22 12.92 16.65
CA GLN A 188 -16.59 13.19 17.06
C GLN A 188 -17.45 11.95 16.89
N ASP A 189 -18.30 11.65 17.86
CA ASP A 189 -19.28 10.58 17.73
C ASP A 189 -20.51 11.05 16.92
N MET A 190 -21.47 10.13 16.72
CA MET A 190 -22.68 10.37 15.92
C MET A 190 -23.59 11.47 16.48
N GLU A 191 -23.45 11.81 17.77
CA GLU A 191 -24.20 12.91 18.42
C GLU A 191 -23.38 14.22 18.41
N GLY A 192 -22.11 14.13 18.03
CA GLY A 192 -21.18 15.25 17.94
C GLY A 192 -20.43 15.54 19.23
N ASP A 193 -20.44 14.61 20.19
CA ASP A 193 -19.58 14.68 21.37
C ASP A 193 -18.12 14.46 20.94
N LEU A 194 -17.21 15.24 21.51
CA LEU A 194 -15.79 15.24 21.14
C LEU A 194 -15.02 14.30 22.06
N TRP A 195 -14.39 13.28 21.45
CA TRP A 195 -13.53 12.32 22.12
C TRP A 195 -12.06 12.62 21.84
N ILE A 196 -11.23 12.60 22.89
CA ILE A 196 -9.81 12.92 22.83
C ILE A 196 -9.04 11.87 23.62
N GLY A 197 -8.01 11.31 22.98
CA GLY A 197 -7.11 10.36 23.60
C GLY A 197 -5.67 10.50 23.08
N GLY A 198 -4.74 10.04 23.89
CA GLY A 198 -3.32 10.12 23.52
C GLY A 198 -2.39 9.43 24.50
N LEU A 199 -1.15 9.87 24.47
CA LEU A 199 -0.07 9.34 25.29
C LEU A 199 -0.23 9.84 26.73
N ASP A 200 -0.04 8.93 27.68
CA ASP A 200 0.08 9.27 29.12
C ASP A 200 -1.08 10.11 29.67
N GLY A 201 -2.32 9.76 29.26
CA GLY A 201 -3.50 10.46 29.74
C GLY A 201 -4.77 9.63 29.56
N CYS A 202 -5.80 9.96 30.34
CA CYS A 202 -7.10 9.31 30.22
C CYS A 202 -7.84 9.71 28.94
N LEU A 203 -8.69 8.83 28.46
CA LEU A 203 -9.68 9.17 27.44
C LEU A 203 -10.63 10.24 27.97
N ILE A 204 -10.86 11.29 27.20
CA ILE A 204 -11.70 12.43 27.56
C ILE A 204 -12.84 12.56 26.54
N MET A 205 -14.02 12.88 27.02
CA MET A 205 -15.17 13.27 26.20
C MET A 205 -15.67 14.66 26.61
N PHE A 206 -15.94 15.51 25.65
CA PHE A 206 -16.68 16.77 25.82
C PHE A 206 -18.06 16.65 25.21
N GLU A 207 -19.11 16.82 26.04
CA GLU A 207 -20.47 16.81 25.56
C GLU A 207 -20.74 18.06 24.72
N LYS A 208 -21.25 17.86 23.49
CA LYS A 208 -21.50 18.93 22.52
C LYS A 208 -22.44 20.02 23.06
N GLU A 209 -23.56 19.61 23.69
CA GLU A 209 -24.60 20.53 24.12
C GLU A 209 -24.27 21.25 25.43
N LYS A 210 -23.66 20.55 26.38
CA LYS A 210 -23.38 21.06 27.70
C LYS A 210 -21.97 21.60 27.88
N GLY A 211 -21.06 21.21 27.02
CA GLY A 211 -19.63 21.51 27.15
C GLY A 211 -18.99 20.87 28.37
N SER A 212 -19.73 19.96 29.04
CA SER A 212 -19.23 19.23 30.20
C SER A 212 -18.21 18.20 29.80
N ARG A 213 -17.18 18.03 30.65
CA ARG A 213 -16.07 17.09 30.43
C ARG A 213 -16.31 15.84 31.28
N ARG A 214 -16.12 14.69 30.65
CA ARG A 214 -16.02 13.37 31.31
C ARG A 214 -14.68 12.72 31.02
N SER A 215 -14.17 11.96 31.97
CA SER A 215 -12.93 11.18 31.79
C SER A 215 -13.24 9.70 32.06
N PHE A 216 -12.57 8.84 31.25
CA PHE A 216 -12.70 7.38 31.35
C PHE A 216 -11.29 6.82 31.59
N ASP A 217 -11.20 5.79 32.41
CA ASP A 217 -9.92 5.14 32.76
C ASP A 217 -9.46 4.22 31.62
N VAL A 218 -9.11 4.84 30.48
CA VAL A 218 -8.51 4.22 29.31
C VAL A 218 -7.31 5.06 28.92
N ASN A 219 -6.13 4.47 29.01
CA ASN A 219 -4.84 5.16 28.80
C ASN A 219 -4.14 4.62 27.54
N TRP A 220 -3.12 5.33 27.05
CA TRP A 220 -2.31 4.94 25.90
C TRP A 220 -3.13 4.74 24.62
N VAL A 221 -4.04 5.66 24.40
CA VAL A 221 -4.97 5.65 23.26
C VAL A 221 -4.19 5.83 21.96
N GLN A 222 -4.44 4.93 20.99
CA GLN A 222 -3.87 4.98 19.64
C GLN A 222 -4.92 5.50 18.64
N SER A 223 -6.14 4.97 18.68
CA SER A 223 -7.25 5.44 17.85
C SER A 223 -8.58 5.31 18.57
N ILE A 224 -9.55 6.11 18.16
CA ILE A 224 -10.91 6.13 18.67
C ILE A 224 -11.86 5.94 17.48
N GLU A 225 -12.77 4.95 17.59
CA GLU A 225 -13.75 4.65 16.55
C GLU A 225 -15.16 4.67 17.14
N PRO A 226 -16.03 5.61 16.75
CA PRO A 226 -17.44 5.60 17.11
C PRO A 226 -18.14 4.38 16.50
N ILE A 227 -18.75 3.53 17.35
CA ILE A 227 -19.42 2.30 16.94
C ILE A 227 -20.92 2.52 16.72
N ASP A 228 -21.53 3.20 17.64
CA ASP A 228 -22.94 3.56 17.61
C ASP A 228 -23.17 4.88 18.38
N ARG A 229 -24.42 5.24 18.58
CA ARG A 229 -24.78 6.50 19.30
C ARG A 229 -24.27 6.55 20.74
N ASN A 230 -24.05 5.40 21.36
CA ASN A 230 -23.75 5.30 22.80
C ASN A 230 -22.33 4.88 23.08
N ARG A 231 -21.64 4.22 22.11
CA ARG A 231 -20.36 3.55 22.36
C ARG A 231 -19.30 3.97 21.39
N VAL A 232 -18.09 4.06 21.93
CA VAL A 232 -16.86 4.19 21.15
C VAL A 232 -15.94 3.01 21.44
N ALA A 233 -15.21 2.56 20.44
CA ALA A 233 -14.08 1.65 20.60
C ALA A 233 -12.79 2.46 20.66
N VAL A 234 -11.89 2.06 21.56
CA VAL A 234 -10.63 2.77 21.81
C VAL A 234 -9.49 1.78 21.74
N ALA A 235 -8.68 1.88 20.68
CA ALA A 235 -7.47 1.08 20.51
C ALA A 235 -6.36 1.58 21.42
N THR A 236 -5.61 0.64 22.00
CA THR A 236 -4.52 0.95 22.93
C THR A 236 -3.32 0.04 22.68
N VAL A 237 -2.24 0.28 23.41
CA VAL A 237 -1.04 -0.60 23.40
C VAL A 237 -1.31 -1.99 24.03
N ASN A 238 -2.47 -2.20 24.63
CA ASN A 238 -2.87 -3.47 25.24
C ASN A 238 -4.34 -3.78 24.98
N GLY A 239 -4.67 -4.15 23.75
CA GLY A 239 -6.05 -4.44 23.34
C GLY A 239 -6.85 -3.19 23.00
N PHE A 240 -8.18 -3.36 22.96
CA PHE A 240 -9.11 -2.27 22.79
C PHE A 240 -10.22 -2.28 23.85
N PHE A 241 -10.78 -1.12 24.07
CA PHE A 241 -11.88 -0.93 25.02
C PHE A 241 -13.13 -0.50 24.29
N LEU A 242 -14.29 -1.06 24.68
CA LEU A 242 -15.60 -0.48 24.38
C LEU A 242 -16.05 0.36 25.55
N VAL A 243 -16.29 1.64 25.29
CA VAL A 243 -16.71 2.62 26.31
C VAL A 243 -18.12 3.08 26.00
N ASP A 244 -19.03 2.86 26.94
CA ASP A 244 -20.39 3.40 26.89
C ASP A 244 -20.43 4.79 27.54
N LYS A 245 -20.79 5.80 26.73
CA LYS A 245 -20.73 7.21 27.18
C LYS A 245 -21.76 7.58 28.26
N HIS A 246 -22.89 6.89 28.33
CA HIS A 246 -23.96 7.20 29.28
C HIS A 246 -23.73 6.50 30.61
N THR A 247 -23.51 5.19 30.59
CA THR A 247 -23.30 4.39 31.79
C THR A 247 -21.90 4.50 32.36
N GLY A 248 -20.89 4.86 31.51
CA GLY A 248 -19.47 4.81 31.87
C GLY A 248 -18.91 3.40 31.93
N ASN A 249 -19.66 2.38 31.46
CA ASN A 249 -19.17 1.00 31.41
C ASN A 249 -18.03 0.86 30.43
N ILE A 250 -16.97 0.16 30.86
CA ILE A 250 -15.75 -0.08 30.06
C ILE A 250 -15.53 -1.59 29.96
N GLN A 251 -15.47 -2.11 28.74
CA GLN A 251 -15.20 -3.53 28.47
C GLN A 251 -13.88 -3.66 27.72
N HIS A 252 -13.01 -4.58 28.16
CA HIS A 252 -11.68 -4.79 27.60
C HIS A 252 -11.64 -6.07 26.75
N TYR A 253 -11.10 -5.94 25.53
CA TYR A 253 -11.00 -6.99 24.52
C TYR A 253 -9.60 -7.08 23.92
N ALA A 254 -9.26 -8.25 23.38
CA ALA A 254 -8.05 -8.51 22.62
C ALA A 254 -6.78 -8.07 23.36
N ASN A 255 -6.74 -8.24 24.68
CA ASN A 255 -5.62 -7.86 25.52
C ASN A 255 -4.53 -8.94 25.56
N SER A 256 -3.38 -8.62 26.15
CA SER A 256 -2.23 -9.52 26.23
C SER A 256 -2.53 -10.84 26.95
N GLN A 257 -3.50 -10.90 27.85
CA GLN A 257 -3.90 -12.14 28.53
C GLN A 257 -4.71 -13.05 27.59
N GLU A 258 -5.60 -12.46 26.76
CA GLU A 258 -6.36 -13.22 25.75
C GLU A 258 -5.43 -13.77 24.66
N PHE A 259 -4.39 -13.02 24.29
CA PHE A 259 -3.45 -13.39 23.23
C PHE A 259 -2.22 -14.15 23.71
N HIS A 260 -2.08 -14.40 25.01
CA HIS A 260 -0.88 -15.01 25.63
C HIS A 260 -0.42 -16.32 24.95
N ASN A 261 -1.32 -17.12 24.45
CA ASN A 261 -1.02 -18.41 23.81
C ASN A 261 -1.11 -18.37 22.29
N GLN A 262 -1.32 -17.20 21.64
CA GLN A 262 -1.66 -17.12 20.22
C GLN A 262 -0.61 -16.39 19.39
N ASN A 263 0.49 -15.94 20.00
CA ASN A 263 1.58 -15.19 19.35
C ASN A 263 1.09 -13.97 18.54
N VAL A 264 0.07 -13.27 19.06
CA VAL A 264 -0.54 -12.09 18.47
C VAL A 264 -0.18 -10.86 19.29
N SER A 265 0.12 -9.75 18.62
CA SER A 265 0.36 -8.46 19.29
C SER A 265 -0.93 -7.86 19.81
N ALA A 266 -0.96 -7.48 21.09
CA ALA A 266 -2.05 -6.70 21.67
C ALA A 266 -1.93 -5.19 21.43
N TYR A 267 -0.87 -4.71 20.79
CA TYR A 267 -0.70 -3.31 20.43
C TYR A 267 -1.54 -3.00 19.19
N ILE A 268 -2.75 -2.47 19.41
CA ILE A 268 -3.73 -2.19 18.36
C ILE A 268 -3.59 -0.73 17.92
N ILE A 269 -3.46 -0.52 16.61
CA ILE A 269 -3.33 0.80 15.98
C ILE A 269 -4.65 1.21 15.32
N SER A 270 -5.28 0.30 14.60
CA SER A 270 -6.50 0.56 13.83
C SER A 270 -7.53 -0.55 14.00
N MET A 271 -8.79 -0.20 13.85
CA MET A 271 -9.91 -1.13 14.02
C MET A 271 -10.95 -0.91 12.93
N LEU A 272 -11.60 -1.99 12.49
CA LEU A 272 -12.75 -1.93 11.60
C LEU A 272 -13.78 -2.99 12.00
N PHE A 273 -14.94 -2.57 12.49
CA PHE A 273 -16.00 -3.46 12.94
C PHE A 273 -16.82 -3.99 11.78
N ASN A 274 -17.20 -5.26 11.88
CA ASN A 274 -18.08 -5.96 10.95
C ASN A 274 -19.47 -6.14 11.55
N ASP A 275 -20.49 -6.24 10.70
CA ASP A 275 -21.89 -6.43 11.14
C ASP A 275 -22.13 -7.78 11.82
N ASP A 276 -21.24 -8.77 11.62
CA ASP A 276 -21.33 -10.12 12.19
C ASP A 276 -20.76 -10.25 13.62
N GLY A 277 -20.29 -9.15 14.21
CA GLY A 277 -19.69 -9.13 15.55
C GLY A 277 -18.21 -9.48 15.57
N THR A 278 -17.57 -9.60 14.41
CA THR A 278 -16.12 -9.66 14.29
C THR A 278 -15.53 -8.27 14.11
N VAL A 279 -14.24 -8.11 14.42
CA VAL A 279 -13.50 -6.86 14.21
C VAL A 279 -12.14 -7.14 13.59
N TRP A 280 -11.80 -6.38 12.57
CA TRP A 280 -10.46 -6.33 12.04
C TRP A 280 -9.59 -5.45 12.93
N LEU A 281 -8.45 -5.97 13.36
CA LEU A 281 -7.48 -5.29 14.21
C LEU A 281 -6.16 -5.17 13.46
N GLY A 282 -5.74 -3.95 13.20
CA GLY A 282 -4.40 -3.63 12.72
C GLY A 282 -3.47 -3.45 13.91
N THR A 283 -2.35 -4.20 13.93
CA THR A 283 -1.44 -4.23 15.07
C THR A 283 -0.03 -3.82 14.69
N GLU A 284 0.77 -3.40 15.68
CA GLU A 284 2.20 -3.20 15.53
C GLU A 284 2.93 -4.53 15.70
N GLY A 285 3.59 -4.98 14.63
CA GLY A 285 4.40 -6.21 14.59
C GLY A 285 3.61 -7.52 14.56
N GLY A 286 2.30 -7.51 14.83
CA GLY A 286 1.47 -8.71 14.94
C GLY A 286 0.61 -9.02 13.71
N GLY A 287 0.74 -8.24 12.63
CA GLY A 287 -0.05 -8.40 11.42
C GLY A 287 -1.48 -7.89 11.54
N LEU A 288 -2.31 -8.34 10.60
CA LEU A 288 -3.75 -8.06 10.55
C LEU A 288 -4.52 -9.21 11.19
N ASN A 289 -5.41 -8.90 12.12
CA ASN A 289 -6.11 -9.89 12.90
C ASN A 289 -7.63 -9.74 12.73
N LEU A 290 -8.32 -10.83 12.41
CA LEU A 290 -9.77 -10.92 12.46
C LEU A 290 -10.17 -11.52 13.81
N TYR A 291 -10.69 -10.72 14.70
CA TYR A 291 -11.06 -11.08 16.06
C TYR A 291 -12.56 -11.27 16.19
N ASP A 292 -12.98 -12.43 16.70
CA ASP A 292 -14.38 -12.73 17.06
C ASP A 292 -14.61 -12.31 18.52
N MET A 293 -15.40 -11.26 18.72
CA MET A 293 -15.66 -10.70 20.07
C MET A 293 -16.48 -11.64 20.95
N LYS A 294 -17.33 -12.48 20.36
CA LYS A 294 -18.18 -13.42 21.11
C LYS A 294 -17.40 -14.63 21.60
N ASN A 295 -16.62 -15.24 20.70
CA ASN A 295 -15.88 -16.45 20.99
C ASN A 295 -14.46 -16.18 21.52
N ARG A 296 -14.00 -14.93 21.45
CA ARG A 296 -12.65 -14.48 21.82
C ARG A 296 -11.56 -15.26 21.09
N THR A 297 -11.77 -15.50 19.82
CA THR A 297 -10.82 -16.18 18.93
C THR A 297 -10.30 -15.22 17.88
N VAL A 298 -9.08 -15.48 17.38
CA VAL A 298 -8.42 -14.63 16.39
C VAL A 298 -7.91 -15.45 15.21
N LYS A 299 -8.03 -14.90 14.01
CA LYS A 299 -7.36 -15.37 12.80
C LYS A 299 -6.38 -14.30 12.33
N THR A 300 -5.11 -14.63 12.27
CA THR A 300 -4.02 -13.72 11.96
C THR A 300 -3.56 -13.85 10.51
N PHE A 301 -3.22 -12.73 9.89
CA PHE A 301 -2.60 -12.61 8.58
C PHE A 301 -1.29 -11.83 8.74
N THR A 302 -0.22 -12.36 8.17
CA THR A 302 1.14 -11.82 8.28
C THR A 302 1.78 -11.68 6.90
N VAL A 303 3.06 -11.36 6.85
CA VAL A 303 3.84 -11.42 5.60
C VAL A 303 3.88 -12.83 4.99
N GLN A 304 3.60 -13.88 5.77
CA GLN A 304 3.52 -15.25 5.28
C GLN A 304 2.27 -15.48 4.42
N GLU A 305 1.17 -14.80 4.77
CA GLU A 305 -0.08 -14.80 4.00
C GLU A 305 -0.08 -13.76 2.87
N GLY A 306 1.00 -12.97 2.72
CA GLY A 306 1.19 -12.04 1.61
C GLY A 306 1.05 -10.55 1.96
N LEU A 307 0.97 -10.18 3.24
CA LEU A 307 1.02 -8.76 3.63
C LEU A 307 2.40 -8.16 3.32
N PRO A 308 2.47 -6.86 2.95
CA PRO A 308 3.75 -6.17 2.75
C PRO A 308 4.58 -6.02 4.03
N SER A 309 3.92 -5.87 5.19
CA SER A 309 4.52 -5.78 6.53
C SER A 309 3.56 -6.34 7.58
N ASN A 310 4.09 -6.66 8.76
CA ASN A 310 3.29 -6.99 9.94
C ASN A 310 2.86 -5.76 10.77
N ASP A 311 3.31 -4.57 10.38
CA ASP A 311 2.87 -3.30 10.97
C ASP A 311 1.67 -2.79 10.17
N ILE A 312 0.48 -2.78 10.76
CA ILE A 312 -0.78 -2.45 10.11
C ILE A 312 -1.29 -1.11 10.64
N TYR A 313 -1.41 -0.12 9.76
CA TYR A 313 -1.63 1.26 10.16
C TYR A 313 -3.03 1.80 9.90
N SER A 314 -3.66 1.46 8.77
CA SER A 314 -5.06 1.83 8.52
C SER A 314 -5.85 0.71 7.87
N LEU A 315 -7.16 0.71 8.11
CA LEU A 315 -8.11 -0.28 7.61
C LEU A 315 -9.30 0.44 6.99
N GLN A 316 -9.65 0.10 5.76
CA GLN A 316 -10.78 0.71 5.06
C GLN A 316 -11.48 -0.25 4.11
N ARG A 317 -12.81 -0.15 4.00
CA ARG A 317 -13.58 -0.88 2.98
C ARG A 317 -13.84 -0.02 1.76
N ASP A 318 -13.71 -0.63 0.58
CA ASP A 318 -14.20 -0.03 -0.66
C ASP A 318 -15.69 -0.40 -0.91
N ASP A 319 -16.25 0.13 -2.00
CA ASP A 319 -17.64 -0.11 -2.38
C ASP A 319 -17.92 -1.57 -2.80
N LYS A 320 -16.87 -2.33 -3.10
CA LYS A 320 -16.94 -3.79 -3.36
C LYS A 320 -16.79 -4.60 -2.07
N LYS A 321 -16.79 -3.95 -0.90
CA LYS A 321 -16.58 -4.54 0.44
C LYS A 321 -15.22 -5.20 0.65
N ARG A 322 -14.24 -4.95 -0.22
CA ARG A 322 -12.87 -5.41 -0.05
C ARG A 322 -12.20 -4.57 1.03
N LEU A 323 -11.34 -5.20 1.83
CA LEU A 323 -10.59 -4.51 2.88
C LEU A 323 -9.23 -4.03 2.34
N TRP A 324 -9.00 -2.74 2.42
CA TRP A 324 -7.74 -2.08 2.11
C TRP A 324 -6.95 -1.87 3.37
N VAL A 325 -5.67 -2.19 3.33
CA VAL A 325 -4.78 -2.21 4.50
C VAL A 325 -3.50 -1.48 4.16
N SER A 326 -3.24 -0.33 4.80
CA SER A 326 -1.92 0.30 4.73
C SER A 326 -0.99 -0.27 5.79
N THR A 327 0.28 -0.38 5.45
CA THR A 327 1.29 -1.05 6.28
C THR A 327 2.58 -0.26 6.34
N GLY A 328 3.56 -0.70 7.14
CA GLY A 328 4.90 -0.13 7.18
C GLY A 328 5.71 -0.29 5.88
N LYS A 329 5.21 -1.02 4.87
CA LYS A 329 5.92 -1.25 3.59
C LYS A 329 4.99 -1.37 2.39
N GLY A 330 3.91 -0.60 2.37
CA GLY A 330 2.98 -0.61 1.24
C GLY A 330 1.55 -0.92 1.62
N ILE A 331 0.73 -1.22 0.61
CA ILE A 331 -0.71 -1.45 0.73
C ILE A 331 -1.05 -2.88 0.32
N ALA A 332 -1.95 -3.51 1.09
CA ALA A 332 -2.57 -4.78 0.74
C ALA A 332 -4.07 -4.62 0.54
N LEU A 333 -4.64 -5.51 -0.27
CA LEU A 333 -6.07 -5.68 -0.48
C LEU A 333 -6.47 -7.07 -0.01
N ILE A 334 -7.49 -7.17 0.84
CA ILE A 334 -8.06 -8.44 1.28
C ILE A 334 -9.46 -8.59 0.67
N ASP A 335 -9.62 -9.65 -0.11
CA ASP A 335 -10.89 -10.04 -0.70
C ASP A 335 -11.18 -11.49 -0.35
N SER A 336 -12.33 -11.76 0.25
CA SER A 336 -12.74 -13.12 0.64
C SER A 336 -11.64 -13.86 1.43
N LEU A 337 -11.01 -13.16 2.38
CA LEU A 337 -9.87 -13.61 3.21
C LEU A 337 -8.59 -13.96 2.41
N ARG A 338 -8.48 -13.54 1.18
CA ARG A 338 -7.24 -13.62 0.38
C ARG A 338 -6.52 -12.29 0.40
N VAL A 339 -5.24 -12.34 0.68
CA VAL A 339 -4.37 -11.16 0.72
C VAL A 339 -3.74 -10.97 -0.66
N SER A 340 -3.81 -9.75 -1.17
CA SER A 340 -3.12 -9.31 -2.39
C SER A 340 -2.25 -8.11 -2.05
N ASN A 341 -0.94 -8.25 -2.19
CA ASN A 341 0.00 -7.15 -2.04
C ASN A 341 -0.11 -6.23 -3.28
N LEU A 342 -0.37 -4.94 -3.08
CA LEU A 342 -0.56 -3.97 -4.16
C LEU A 342 0.71 -3.21 -4.56
N ASN A 343 1.85 -3.46 -3.94
CA ASN A 343 3.10 -2.72 -4.20
C ASN A 343 3.54 -2.75 -5.67
N TYR A 344 3.01 -3.69 -6.45
CA TYR A 344 3.20 -3.72 -7.90
C TYR A 344 2.51 -2.59 -8.66
N ALA A 345 1.52 -1.95 -8.06
CA ALA A 345 0.78 -0.87 -8.72
C ALA A 345 1.61 0.42 -8.89
N GLY A 346 2.86 0.41 -8.43
CA GLY A 346 3.85 1.48 -8.59
C GLY A 346 3.78 2.53 -7.47
N ASN A 347 4.92 2.91 -6.96
CA ASN A 347 5.14 3.99 -5.97
C ASN A 347 4.27 3.98 -4.70
N ILE A 348 3.69 2.83 -4.35
CA ILE A 348 2.92 2.64 -3.11
C ILE A 348 3.62 1.73 -2.11
N ASP A 349 4.84 1.29 -2.40
CA ASP A 349 5.75 0.55 -1.52
C ASP A 349 6.43 1.49 -0.50
N LYS A 350 5.63 2.38 0.08
CA LYS A 350 6.05 3.40 1.04
C LYS A 350 5.80 2.96 2.47
N GLU A 351 6.45 3.63 3.40
CA GLU A 351 6.11 3.58 4.81
C GLU A 351 4.93 4.52 5.08
N TYR A 352 3.77 3.95 5.37
CA TYR A 352 2.57 4.72 5.68
C TYR A 352 2.54 5.11 7.16
N ASN A 353 1.76 6.13 7.51
CA ASN A 353 1.62 6.59 8.89
C ASN A 353 0.42 5.96 9.58
N LYS A 354 0.50 5.85 10.91
CA LYS A 354 -0.54 5.25 11.76
C LYS A 354 -1.84 6.03 11.63
N SER A 355 -2.94 5.33 11.32
CA SER A 355 -4.28 5.89 11.15
C SER A 355 -4.42 6.98 10.08
N SER A 356 -3.41 7.21 9.24
CA SER A 356 -3.40 8.24 8.20
C SER A 356 -4.13 7.79 6.95
N PHE A 357 -5.41 8.07 6.89
CA PHE A 357 -6.28 7.68 5.79
C PHE A 357 -7.48 8.61 5.67
N ALA A 358 -7.86 8.94 4.44
CA ALA A 358 -9.14 9.57 4.12
C ALA A 358 -9.79 8.93 2.89
N ARG A 359 -11.12 8.84 2.91
CA ARG A 359 -11.92 8.62 1.71
C ARG A 359 -12.51 9.95 1.28
N LEU A 360 -12.11 10.43 0.11
CA LEU A 360 -12.60 11.69 -0.42
C LEU A 360 -14.02 11.56 -0.98
N MET A 361 -14.72 12.69 -1.14
CA MET A 361 -16.09 12.73 -1.67
C MET A 361 -16.20 12.16 -3.09
N ASN A 362 -15.12 12.23 -3.88
CA ASN A 362 -15.06 11.64 -5.21
C ASN A 362 -14.85 10.11 -5.19
N GLY A 363 -14.74 9.50 -4.01
CA GLY A 363 -14.49 8.07 -3.81
C GLY A 363 -13.02 7.65 -3.82
N GLU A 364 -12.10 8.58 -4.03
CA GLU A 364 -10.66 8.35 -4.00
C GLU A 364 -10.18 8.08 -2.57
N PHE A 365 -9.25 7.15 -2.40
CA PHE A 365 -8.58 6.88 -1.14
C PHE A 365 -7.27 7.65 -1.08
N VAL A 366 -7.00 8.28 0.04
CA VAL A 366 -5.74 9.00 0.29
C VAL A 366 -5.09 8.43 1.53
N TYR A 367 -3.82 8.07 1.39
CA TYR A 367 -3.00 7.53 2.48
C TYR A 367 -1.82 8.46 2.74
N GLY A 368 -1.63 8.84 3.99
CA GLY A 368 -0.43 9.57 4.40
C GLY A 368 0.74 8.65 4.63
N SER A 369 1.90 9.08 4.18
CA SER A 369 3.17 8.36 4.32
C SER A 369 4.28 9.30 4.80
N THR A 370 5.46 8.75 5.06
CA THR A 370 6.68 9.53 5.36
C THR A 370 7.17 10.33 4.13
N ASP A 371 6.68 10.00 2.92
CA ASP A 371 7.07 10.58 1.64
C ASP A 371 5.92 11.28 0.89
N GLY A 372 4.93 11.80 1.61
CA GLY A 372 3.79 12.50 1.04
C GLY A 372 2.46 11.79 1.18
N ALA A 373 1.44 12.28 0.49
CA ALA A 373 0.11 11.69 0.43
C ALA A 373 -0.12 10.95 -0.88
N VAL A 374 -0.53 9.68 -0.80
CA VAL A 374 -0.76 8.77 -1.94
C VAL A 374 -2.25 8.69 -2.23
N PHE A 375 -2.66 9.04 -3.44
CA PHE A 375 -4.05 9.04 -3.91
C PHE A 375 -4.30 7.82 -4.80
N ILE A 376 -5.36 7.07 -4.52
CA ILE A 376 -5.71 5.83 -5.23
C ILE A 376 -7.22 5.78 -5.46
N MET A 377 -7.66 5.51 -6.71
CA MET A 377 -9.05 5.21 -7.00
C MET A 377 -9.33 3.70 -6.82
N PRO A 378 -10.03 3.26 -5.75
CA PRO A 378 -10.18 1.84 -5.43
C PRO A 378 -10.94 1.02 -6.47
N LEU A 379 -11.91 1.64 -7.18
CA LEU A 379 -12.74 0.95 -8.20
C LEU A 379 -11.91 0.48 -9.39
N ASP A 380 -10.82 1.15 -9.65
CA ASP A 380 -9.97 0.93 -10.82
C ASP A 380 -8.90 -0.13 -10.58
N ILE A 381 -8.63 -0.48 -9.32
CA ILE A 381 -7.75 -1.59 -9.00
C ILE A 381 -8.56 -2.88 -9.12
N SER A 382 -8.61 -3.40 -10.33
CA SER A 382 -9.04 -4.77 -10.57
C SER A 382 -7.88 -5.71 -10.22
N THR A 383 -8.21 -6.91 -9.77
CA THR A 383 -7.28 -8.04 -9.84
C THR A 383 -7.01 -8.29 -11.32
N VAL A 384 -5.98 -7.65 -11.86
CA VAL A 384 -5.66 -7.79 -13.30
C VAL A 384 -5.19 -9.23 -13.51
N ASP A 385 -5.84 -9.93 -14.43
CA ASP A 385 -5.35 -11.22 -14.90
C ASP A 385 -4.04 -10.99 -15.65
N TYR A 386 -2.93 -11.19 -14.94
CA TYR A 386 -1.61 -11.13 -15.53
C TYR A 386 -1.19 -12.55 -15.92
N TRP A 387 -1.28 -12.86 -17.19
CA TRP A 387 -0.54 -14.02 -17.67
C TRP A 387 0.94 -13.65 -17.81
N THR A 388 1.77 -14.55 -17.36
CA THR A 388 3.21 -14.42 -17.47
C THR A 388 3.70 -15.40 -18.52
N LEU A 389 4.62 -14.96 -19.36
CA LEU A 389 5.27 -15.86 -20.30
C LEU A 389 6.32 -16.68 -19.57
N LEU A 390 5.99 -17.90 -19.20
CA LEU A 390 6.93 -18.85 -18.61
C LEU A 390 7.74 -19.51 -19.73
N ARG A 391 9.07 -19.47 -19.61
CA ARG A 391 10.00 -20.06 -20.59
C ARG A 391 11.03 -20.91 -19.90
N PHE A 392 11.46 -21.96 -20.56
CA PHE A 392 12.67 -22.68 -20.21
C PHE A 392 13.89 -21.86 -20.58
N THR A 393 14.86 -21.75 -19.68
CA THR A 393 16.06 -20.92 -19.86
C THR A 393 17.36 -21.74 -19.87
N GLY A 394 17.32 -22.98 -19.40
CA GLY A 394 18.51 -23.80 -19.38
C GLY A 394 18.30 -25.24 -18.97
N LEU A 395 19.22 -26.09 -19.38
CA LEU A 395 19.33 -27.49 -18.97
C LEU A 395 20.76 -27.74 -18.49
N THR A 396 20.92 -28.31 -17.30
CA THR A 396 22.18 -28.77 -16.75
C THR A 396 22.10 -30.27 -16.57
N VAL A 397 23.12 -31.02 -16.99
CA VAL A 397 23.17 -32.46 -16.88
C VAL A 397 24.44 -32.84 -16.13
N ASP A 398 24.33 -33.69 -15.09
CA ASP A 398 25.43 -34.09 -14.24
C ASP A 398 26.28 -32.93 -13.71
N TYR A 399 25.60 -31.81 -13.35
CA TYR A 399 26.19 -30.53 -12.90
C TYR A 399 27.03 -29.78 -13.95
N GLN A 400 27.01 -30.20 -15.21
CA GLN A 400 27.66 -29.51 -16.32
C GLN A 400 26.64 -28.74 -17.15
N ASN A 401 26.97 -27.50 -17.52
CA ASN A 401 26.12 -26.72 -18.39
C ASN A 401 26.12 -27.33 -19.81
N VAL A 402 24.96 -27.71 -20.29
CA VAL A 402 24.78 -28.36 -21.60
C VAL A 402 25.23 -27.49 -22.77
N GLN A 403 25.30 -26.17 -22.60
CA GLN A 403 25.80 -25.26 -23.63
C GLN A 403 27.30 -25.45 -23.93
N GLU A 404 28.05 -25.99 -23.01
CA GLU A 404 29.51 -26.21 -23.12
C GLU A 404 29.85 -27.58 -23.71
N GLU A 405 28.93 -28.54 -23.72
CA GLU A 405 29.14 -29.88 -24.24
C GLU A 405 28.42 -30.09 -25.59
N GLU A 406 29.16 -30.26 -26.68
CA GLU A 406 28.60 -30.39 -28.04
C GLU A 406 27.61 -31.51 -28.21
N SER A 407 27.79 -32.62 -27.49
CA SER A 407 26.91 -33.80 -27.54
C SER A 407 25.50 -33.54 -26.95
N LEU A 408 25.36 -32.51 -26.13
CA LEU A 408 24.12 -32.14 -25.45
C LEU A 408 23.43 -30.89 -26.03
N LYS A 409 24.07 -30.19 -26.95
CA LYS A 409 23.48 -29.00 -27.64
C LYS A 409 22.13 -29.28 -28.30
N PRO A 410 21.85 -30.45 -28.94
CA PRO A 410 20.52 -30.76 -29.43
C PRO A 410 19.44 -30.81 -28.38
N ALA A 411 19.77 -31.32 -27.18
CA ALA A 411 18.81 -31.46 -26.07
C ALA A 411 18.33 -30.08 -25.56
N ILE A 412 19.23 -29.11 -25.42
CA ILE A 412 18.84 -27.75 -25.02
C ILE A 412 18.05 -27.03 -26.12
N HIS A 413 18.43 -27.22 -27.37
CA HIS A 413 17.71 -26.65 -28.50
C HIS A 413 16.28 -27.19 -28.59
N ASP A 414 16.10 -28.51 -28.39
CA ASP A 414 14.76 -29.12 -28.38
C ASP A 414 13.91 -28.62 -27.20
N MET A 415 14.53 -28.48 -26.02
CA MET A 415 13.85 -27.93 -24.83
C MET A 415 13.40 -26.47 -25.04
N LEU A 416 14.27 -25.62 -25.56
CA LEU A 416 13.93 -24.21 -25.84
C LEU A 416 12.89 -24.05 -26.95
N ALA A 417 12.71 -25.08 -27.79
CA ALA A 417 11.70 -25.14 -28.85
C ALA A 417 10.43 -25.91 -28.43
N ASP A 418 10.25 -26.18 -27.12
CA ASP A 418 9.14 -26.96 -26.56
C ASP A 418 8.98 -28.35 -27.18
N ARG A 419 10.10 -29.00 -27.52
CA ARG A 419 10.13 -30.34 -28.10
C ARG A 419 10.55 -31.37 -27.07
N ALA A 420 10.34 -32.63 -27.39
CA ALA A 420 10.76 -33.75 -26.56
C ALA A 420 12.32 -33.84 -26.48
N VAL A 421 12.84 -33.72 -25.27
CA VAL A 421 14.27 -33.81 -24.98
C VAL A 421 14.67 -35.28 -24.80
N ARG A 422 15.76 -35.70 -25.45
CA ARG A 422 16.32 -37.06 -25.31
C ARG A 422 17.68 -36.95 -24.63
N LEU A 423 17.79 -37.60 -23.46
CA LEU A 423 19.05 -37.77 -22.73
C LEU A 423 19.51 -39.22 -22.78
N GLY A 424 20.80 -39.43 -23.00
CA GLY A 424 21.39 -40.78 -22.94
C GLY A 424 21.30 -41.35 -21.53
N TYR A 425 21.23 -42.65 -21.38
CA TYR A 425 21.03 -43.37 -20.10
C TYR A 425 22.04 -43.01 -19.00
N LYS A 426 23.23 -42.57 -19.37
CA LYS A 426 24.26 -42.12 -18.43
C LYS A 426 23.95 -40.78 -17.79
N TYR A 427 23.08 -39.97 -18.38
CA TYR A 427 22.71 -38.63 -17.95
C TYR A 427 21.40 -38.69 -17.15
N ASN A 428 21.44 -39.29 -16.01
CA ASN A 428 20.25 -39.55 -15.18
C ASN A 428 20.03 -38.51 -14.08
N SER A 429 20.89 -37.51 -13.99
CA SER A 429 20.76 -36.39 -13.06
C SER A 429 20.78 -35.08 -13.87
N PHE A 430 19.70 -34.30 -13.77
CA PHE A 430 19.54 -33.08 -14.57
C PHE A 430 18.79 -32.02 -13.79
N THR A 431 19.02 -30.76 -14.18
CA THR A 431 18.33 -29.59 -13.66
C THR A 431 17.73 -28.82 -14.83
N VAL A 432 16.43 -28.58 -14.78
CA VAL A 432 15.71 -27.73 -15.71
C VAL A 432 15.61 -26.33 -15.10
N SER A 433 16.06 -25.32 -15.84
CA SER A 433 15.92 -23.91 -15.45
C SER A 433 14.79 -23.27 -16.26
N PHE A 434 13.98 -22.47 -15.60
CA PHE A 434 12.85 -21.78 -16.19
C PHE A 434 12.68 -20.41 -15.54
N GLU A 435 12.08 -19.48 -16.25
CA GLU A 435 11.84 -18.14 -15.78
C GLU A 435 10.54 -17.59 -16.34
N SER A 436 9.83 -16.86 -15.51
CA SER A 436 8.65 -16.12 -15.89
C SER A 436 9.01 -14.64 -16.03
N ILE A 437 8.84 -14.10 -17.21
CA ILE A 437 9.15 -12.69 -17.49
C ILE A 437 7.92 -11.86 -17.18
N ASN A 438 7.96 -11.15 -16.06
CA ASN A 438 6.96 -10.15 -15.72
C ASN A 438 7.61 -9.01 -14.94
N TYR A 439 7.79 -7.86 -15.59
CA TYR A 439 8.50 -6.71 -15.00
C TYR A 439 7.73 -6.04 -13.85
N ARG A 440 6.41 -6.29 -13.74
CA ARG A 440 5.59 -5.73 -12.66
C ARG A 440 5.62 -6.58 -11.40
N PHE A 441 5.70 -7.92 -11.53
CA PHE A 441 5.50 -8.86 -10.43
C PHE A 441 6.70 -9.77 -10.19
N GLN A 442 7.86 -9.50 -10.75
CA GLN A 442 9.02 -10.40 -10.68
C GLN A 442 9.32 -10.88 -9.24
N ARG A 443 9.14 -10.00 -8.24
CA ARG A 443 9.38 -10.34 -6.83
C ARG A 443 8.26 -11.16 -6.18
N ASP A 444 7.08 -11.20 -6.78
CA ASP A 444 5.90 -11.92 -6.29
C ASP A 444 5.66 -13.26 -7.00
N ILE A 445 6.48 -13.59 -8.00
CA ILE A 445 6.39 -14.84 -8.74
C ILE A 445 7.05 -15.96 -7.95
N VAL A 446 6.32 -17.06 -7.81
CA VAL A 446 6.83 -18.36 -7.31
C VAL A 446 6.47 -19.45 -8.31
N TYR A 447 7.23 -20.53 -8.30
CA TYR A 447 7.09 -21.63 -9.24
C TYR A 447 6.71 -22.89 -8.51
N GLN A 448 5.93 -23.72 -9.18
CA GLN A 448 5.75 -25.13 -8.83
C GLN A 448 6.05 -25.98 -10.07
N HIS A 449 6.66 -27.11 -9.88
CA HIS A 449 7.00 -28.06 -10.94
C HIS A 449 6.63 -29.50 -10.52
N ILE A 450 6.49 -30.34 -11.53
CA ILE A 450 6.25 -31.78 -11.39
C ILE A 450 6.86 -32.50 -12.59
N LEU A 451 7.52 -33.61 -12.33
CA LEU A 451 7.94 -34.58 -13.35
C LEU A 451 6.99 -35.77 -13.27
N GLU A 452 5.97 -35.77 -14.08
CA GLU A 452 4.96 -36.85 -14.10
C GLU A 452 5.61 -38.17 -14.47
N GLY A 453 5.33 -39.20 -13.71
CA GLY A 453 5.98 -40.52 -13.76
C GLY A 453 7.15 -40.68 -12.78
N TYR A 454 7.58 -39.60 -12.12
CA TYR A 454 8.61 -39.58 -11.08
C TYR A 454 8.09 -38.99 -9.77
N ASP A 455 7.48 -37.78 -9.82
CA ASP A 455 6.92 -37.10 -8.67
C ASP A 455 5.48 -37.58 -8.39
N ASN A 456 5.08 -37.59 -7.12
CA ASN A 456 3.71 -37.93 -6.73
C ASN A 456 2.76 -36.73 -6.76
N ASP A 457 3.30 -35.52 -6.61
CA ASP A 457 2.52 -34.25 -6.57
C ASP A 457 3.40 -33.07 -6.96
N TRP A 458 2.78 -31.90 -7.14
CA TRP A 458 3.46 -30.67 -7.39
C TRP A 458 4.43 -30.29 -6.26
N SER A 459 5.59 -29.75 -6.61
CA SER A 459 6.55 -29.21 -5.64
C SER A 459 5.91 -28.10 -4.78
N LYS A 460 6.48 -27.85 -3.61
CA LYS A 460 6.11 -26.64 -2.84
C LYS A 460 6.46 -25.39 -3.63
N PRO A 461 5.66 -24.28 -3.52
CA PRO A 461 5.97 -23.02 -4.16
C PRO A 461 7.37 -22.52 -3.76
N SER A 462 8.21 -22.17 -4.73
CA SER A 462 9.57 -21.67 -4.54
C SER A 462 9.82 -20.47 -5.47
N ALA A 463 10.60 -19.49 -5.02
CA ALA A 463 11.09 -18.42 -5.88
C ALA A 463 12.24 -18.85 -6.82
N GLU A 464 12.81 -20.03 -6.61
CA GLU A 464 13.85 -20.57 -7.45
C GLU A 464 13.28 -21.09 -8.78
N GLY A 465 13.76 -20.52 -9.89
CA GLY A 465 13.42 -20.95 -11.25
C GLY A 465 14.18 -22.22 -11.69
N LYS A 466 14.27 -23.24 -10.82
CA LYS A 466 15.03 -24.46 -11.08
C LYS A 466 14.33 -25.69 -10.50
N ALA A 467 14.39 -26.79 -11.23
CA ALA A 467 13.94 -28.12 -10.79
C ALA A 467 15.06 -29.14 -11.00
N SER A 468 15.54 -29.74 -9.93
CA SER A 468 16.66 -30.69 -9.98
C SER A 468 16.16 -32.11 -9.70
N TYR A 469 16.53 -33.03 -10.56
CA TYR A 469 16.22 -34.45 -10.46
C TYR A 469 17.51 -35.27 -10.48
N THR A 470 17.59 -36.29 -9.62
CA THR A 470 18.77 -37.12 -9.50
C THR A 470 18.40 -38.58 -9.64
N LYS A 471 19.25 -39.38 -10.32
CA LYS A 471 19.08 -40.84 -10.49
C LYS A 471 17.70 -41.22 -11.06
N VAL A 472 17.23 -40.45 -12.04
CA VAL A 472 15.97 -40.76 -12.74
C VAL A 472 16.16 -42.03 -13.56
N SER A 473 15.27 -43.02 -13.39
CA SER A 473 15.30 -44.28 -14.14
C SER A 473 15.04 -44.03 -15.63
N PRO A 474 15.57 -44.86 -16.53
CA PRO A 474 15.21 -44.79 -17.94
C PRO A 474 13.69 -44.88 -18.15
N GLY A 475 13.13 -43.94 -18.91
CA GLY A 475 11.70 -43.88 -19.14
C GLY A 475 11.30 -42.62 -19.93
N THR A 476 10.01 -42.45 -20.11
CA THR A 476 9.44 -41.24 -20.68
C THR A 476 8.66 -40.52 -19.57
N TYR A 477 8.97 -39.25 -19.42
CA TYR A 477 8.44 -38.40 -18.35
C TYR A 477 7.89 -37.12 -18.96
N LEU A 478 6.92 -36.50 -18.31
CA LEU A 478 6.42 -35.19 -18.69
C LEU A 478 6.74 -34.16 -17.61
N PHE A 479 7.66 -33.26 -17.91
CA PHE A 479 7.98 -32.14 -17.03
C PHE A 479 6.95 -31.03 -17.21
N LYS A 480 6.32 -30.61 -16.12
CA LYS A 480 5.41 -29.46 -16.09
C LYS A 480 5.89 -28.46 -15.07
N VAL A 481 5.76 -27.19 -15.41
CA VAL A 481 6.04 -26.07 -14.51
C VAL A 481 4.93 -25.03 -14.65
N ARG A 482 4.58 -24.40 -13.53
CA ARG A 482 3.65 -23.28 -13.51
C ARG A 482 4.21 -22.16 -12.65
N SER A 483 3.98 -20.92 -13.07
CA SER A 483 4.21 -19.73 -12.26
C SER A 483 2.94 -19.36 -11.51
N LEU A 484 3.08 -18.97 -10.27
CA LEU A 484 2.00 -18.51 -9.41
C LEU A 484 2.43 -17.18 -8.79
N ARG A 485 1.47 -16.31 -8.49
CA ARG A 485 1.73 -15.18 -7.62
C ARG A 485 1.72 -15.66 -6.17
N ARG A 486 2.74 -15.27 -5.40
CA ARG A 486 2.83 -15.57 -3.96
C ARG A 486 1.64 -14.99 -3.20
N SER A 487 1.19 -13.79 -3.61
CA SER A 487 0.14 -13.03 -2.94
C SER A 487 -1.26 -13.64 -3.05
N ASP A 488 -1.58 -14.37 -4.12
CA ASP A 488 -2.93 -14.92 -4.33
C ASP A 488 -2.96 -16.39 -4.81
N GLY A 489 -1.80 -16.99 -5.07
CA GLY A 489 -1.66 -18.39 -5.48
C GLY A 489 -2.19 -18.71 -6.89
N LYS A 490 -2.37 -17.68 -7.75
CA LYS A 490 -2.85 -17.83 -9.14
C LYS A 490 -1.72 -17.71 -10.16
#